data_2fb9c2b28d5f01a2b9b4118e08aafa67
#
_entry.id   2fb9c2b28d5f01a2b9b4118e08aafa67
#
_cell.length_a   1.000
_cell.length_b   1.000
_cell.length_c   1.000
_cell.angle_alpha   90.00
_cell.angle_beta   90.00
_cell.angle_gamma   90.00
#
_symmetry.space_group_name_H-M   'P 1'
#
loop_
_entity.id
_entity.type
_entity.pdbx_description
1 polymer ?
#
loop_
_entity_poly.entity_id
_entity_poly.type
_entity_poly.pdbx_seq_one_letter_code
_entity_poly.pdbx_strand_id
1 'polypeptide(L)'
;MLRPVALVLLLSSLALPQNSSKPEGDETQIIAFENLWNQMQIAHDANAMEQMLDPDFILTDYDGSVLNKAQFLASIRDKSNQLTTEVSQDMNLHRHGDTVIVIGATREKGTLKGKPYEHHGRFTDTWIKRDYRWLCIASQLALIPKSL
;
A
#
# COMPACT_ATOMS: atom_id res chain seq x y z
N MET A 1 -33.67 -10.69 -67.39
CA MET A 1 -33.78 -10.86 -65.91
C MET A 1 -32.43 -10.71 -65.32
N LEU A 2 -32.09 -9.51 -64.81
CA LEU A 2 -30.86 -9.23 -64.13
C LEU A 2 -31.07 -9.46 -62.64
N ARG A 3 -30.23 -10.30 -61.99
CA ARG A 3 -30.18 -10.48 -60.52
C ARG A 3 -29.23 -9.46 -59.91
N PRO A 4 -29.60 -8.74 -58.84
CA PRO A 4 -28.68 -7.89 -58.18
C PRO A 4 -27.73 -8.71 -57.29
N VAL A 5 -26.43 -8.47 -57.46
CA VAL A 5 -25.37 -8.97 -56.56
C VAL A 5 -25.29 -8.02 -55.37
N ALA A 6 -25.64 -8.52 -54.19
CA ALA A 6 -25.47 -7.77 -52.93
C ALA A 6 -24.01 -7.86 -52.49
N LEU A 7 -23.32 -6.71 -52.49
CA LEU A 7 -21.98 -6.56 -51.98
C LEU A 7 -22.07 -6.41 -50.46
N VAL A 8 -21.68 -7.44 -49.68
CA VAL A 8 -21.57 -7.40 -48.23
C VAL A 8 -20.22 -6.83 -47.87
N LEU A 9 -20.18 -5.56 -47.40
CA LEU A 9 -19.00 -4.94 -46.83
C LEU A 9 -18.83 -5.43 -45.39
N LEU A 10 -17.85 -6.32 -45.17
CA LEU A 10 -17.37 -6.71 -43.87
C LEU A 10 -16.51 -5.57 -43.30
N LEU A 11 -17.07 -4.77 -42.37
CA LEU A 11 -16.34 -3.84 -41.55
C LEU A 11 -15.60 -4.61 -40.44
N SER A 12 -14.34 -4.94 -40.68
CA SER A 12 -13.44 -5.44 -39.67
C SER A 12 -13.07 -4.29 -38.73
N SER A 13 -13.67 -4.25 -37.54
CA SER A 13 -13.25 -3.35 -36.45
C SER A 13 -11.89 -3.81 -35.93
N LEU A 14 -10.81 -3.13 -36.32
CA LEU A 14 -9.52 -3.23 -35.70
C LEU A 14 -9.64 -2.67 -34.27
N ALA A 15 -9.83 -3.54 -33.28
CA ALA A 15 -9.64 -3.20 -31.90
C ALA A 15 -8.15 -2.93 -31.68
N LEU A 16 -7.76 -1.66 -31.61
CA LEU A 16 -6.44 -1.27 -31.17
C LEU A 16 -6.26 -1.74 -29.72
N PRO A 17 -5.13 -2.38 -29.35
CA PRO A 17 -4.84 -2.66 -27.97
C PRO A 17 -4.76 -1.31 -27.25
N GLN A 18 -5.68 -1.06 -26.30
CA GLN A 18 -5.54 0.01 -25.32
C GLN A 18 -4.33 -0.35 -24.47
N ASN A 19 -3.17 0.14 -24.88
CA ASN A 19 -2.00 0.19 -24.05
C ASN A 19 -2.32 1.22 -22.96
N SER A 20 -2.90 0.77 -21.83
CA SER A 20 -3.02 1.58 -20.63
C SER A 20 -1.60 1.78 -20.09
N SER A 21 -0.87 2.77 -20.65
CA SER A 21 0.35 3.27 -20.05
C SER A 21 -0.05 3.75 -18.65
N LYS A 22 0.33 2.93 -17.64
CA LYS A 22 0.28 3.34 -16.24
C LYS A 22 0.91 4.73 -16.13
N PRO A 23 0.33 5.67 -15.38
CA PRO A 23 1.08 6.85 -15.01
C PRO A 23 2.24 6.39 -14.12
N GLU A 24 3.41 6.29 -14.71
CA GLU A 24 4.66 5.90 -14.04
C GLU A 24 4.93 6.72 -12.76
N GLY A 25 4.35 7.92 -12.68
CA GLY A 25 4.41 8.80 -11.53
C GLY A 25 3.65 8.31 -10.30
N ASP A 26 2.50 7.67 -10.44
CA ASP A 26 1.67 7.24 -9.29
C ASP A 26 2.34 6.09 -8.50
N GLU A 27 2.94 5.11 -9.20
CA GLU A 27 3.62 3.99 -8.54
C GLU A 27 4.88 4.44 -7.81
N THR A 28 5.68 5.30 -8.44
CA THR A 28 6.85 5.92 -7.82
C THR A 28 6.46 6.70 -6.57
N GLN A 29 5.34 7.43 -6.62
CA GLN A 29 4.84 8.19 -5.48
C GLN A 29 4.42 7.26 -4.33
N ILE A 30 3.73 6.14 -4.61
CA ILE A 30 3.32 5.18 -3.57
C ILE A 30 4.54 4.52 -2.92
N ILE A 31 5.55 4.11 -3.71
CA ILE A 31 6.80 3.58 -3.16
C ILE A 31 7.49 4.61 -2.24
N ALA A 32 7.49 5.88 -2.64
CA ALA A 32 8.02 6.94 -1.78
C ALA A 32 7.23 7.10 -0.48
N PHE A 33 5.91 6.95 -0.52
CA PHE A 33 5.05 6.98 0.67
C PHE A 33 5.29 5.80 1.60
N GLU A 34 5.48 4.58 1.07
CA GLU A 34 5.87 3.40 1.88
C GLU A 34 7.20 3.63 2.63
N ASN A 35 8.18 4.22 1.96
CA ASN A 35 9.45 4.54 2.61
C ASN A 35 9.32 5.68 3.63
N LEU A 36 8.46 6.67 3.35
CA LEU A 36 8.20 7.77 4.27
C LEU A 36 7.43 7.29 5.51
N TRP A 37 6.53 6.31 5.36
CA TRP A 37 5.83 5.65 6.45
C TRP A 37 6.81 5.13 7.51
N ASN A 38 7.82 4.38 7.10
CA ASN A 38 8.85 3.84 7.99
C ASN A 38 9.57 4.95 8.76
N GLN A 39 9.92 6.05 8.08
CA GLN A 39 10.59 7.19 8.71
C GLN A 39 9.70 7.88 9.74
N MET A 40 8.41 8.05 9.45
CA MET A 40 7.45 8.67 10.37
C MET A 40 7.22 7.82 11.62
N GLN A 41 7.17 6.49 11.49
CA GLN A 41 7.07 5.60 12.64
C GLN A 41 8.31 5.69 13.55
N ILE A 42 9.52 5.64 12.96
CA ILE A 42 10.78 5.80 13.70
C ILE A 42 10.85 7.16 14.40
N ALA A 43 10.39 8.21 13.72
CA ALA A 43 10.40 9.59 14.26
C ALA A 43 9.26 9.89 15.25
N HIS A 44 8.31 8.95 15.43
CA HIS A 44 7.06 9.18 16.18
C HIS A 44 6.24 10.36 15.63
N ASP A 45 6.33 10.63 14.30
CA ASP A 45 5.63 11.73 13.64
C ASP A 45 4.21 11.32 13.21
N ALA A 46 3.32 11.20 14.20
CA ALA A 46 1.94 10.88 13.95
C ALA A 46 1.19 11.98 13.14
N ASN A 47 1.66 13.23 13.17
CA ASN A 47 1.00 14.31 12.43
C ASN A 47 1.30 14.20 10.92
N ALA A 48 2.54 13.88 10.54
CA ALA A 48 2.86 13.57 9.15
C ALA A 48 2.15 12.30 8.68
N MET A 49 2.14 11.24 9.50
CA MET A 49 1.43 9.99 9.20
C MET A 49 -0.06 10.23 8.96
N GLU A 50 -0.70 11.08 9.75
CA GLU A 50 -2.13 11.39 9.61
C GLU A 50 -2.51 11.89 8.21
N GLN A 51 -1.61 12.61 7.53
CA GLN A 51 -1.82 13.16 6.20
C GLN A 51 -1.81 12.11 5.09
N MET A 52 -1.25 10.93 5.36
CA MET A 52 -1.19 9.81 4.42
C MET A 52 -2.32 8.80 4.60
N LEU A 53 -3.07 8.90 5.70
CA LEU A 53 -4.13 7.94 6.03
C LEU A 53 -5.50 8.47 5.63
N ASP A 54 -6.29 7.58 5.02
CA ASP A 54 -7.72 7.83 4.79
C ASP A 54 -8.46 7.99 6.14
N PRO A 55 -9.56 8.77 6.20
CA PRO A 55 -10.38 8.84 7.42
C PRO A 55 -10.85 7.48 7.94
N ASP A 56 -11.11 6.53 7.03
CA ASP A 56 -11.60 5.18 7.34
C ASP A 56 -10.47 4.14 7.45
N PHE A 57 -9.23 4.58 7.65
CA PHE A 57 -8.06 3.70 7.74
C PHE A 57 -8.19 2.64 8.82
N ILE A 58 -7.80 1.40 8.47
CA ILE A 58 -7.77 0.23 9.36
C ILE A 58 -6.40 -0.45 9.25
N LEU A 59 -5.80 -0.77 10.39
CA LEU A 59 -4.61 -1.62 10.49
C LEU A 59 -4.98 -2.96 11.16
N THR A 60 -4.55 -4.07 10.58
CA THR A 60 -4.47 -5.37 11.27
C THR A 60 -3.02 -5.66 11.61
N ASP A 61 -2.70 -5.67 12.90
CA ASP A 61 -1.33 -5.85 13.39
C ASP A 61 -0.92 -7.32 13.48
N TYR A 62 0.36 -7.59 13.76
CA TYR A 62 0.97 -8.91 13.86
C TYR A 62 0.28 -9.87 14.85
N ASP A 63 -0.31 -9.33 15.92
CA ASP A 63 -1.02 -10.11 16.93
C ASP A 63 -2.51 -10.34 16.62
N GLY A 64 -2.96 -9.83 15.45
CA GLY A 64 -4.35 -9.89 15.02
C GLY A 64 -5.23 -8.79 15.58
N SER A 65 -4.68 -7.84 16.35
CA SER A 65 -5.44 -6.67 16.79
C SER A 65 -5.78 -5.78 15.59
N VAL A 66 -6.96 -5.13 15.68
CA VAL A 66 -7.43 -4.21 14.63
C VAL A 66 -7.50 -2.82 15.20
N LEU A 67 -6.78 -1.89 14.58
CA LEU A 67 -6.70 -0.49 14.97
C LEU A 67 -7.36 0.38 13.92
N ASN A 68 -8.19 1.32 14.35
CA ASN A 68 -8.63 2.42 13.50
C ASN A 68 -7.54 3.51 13.40
N LYS A 69 -7.75 4.50 12.53
CA LYS A 69 -6.83 5.62 12.34
C LYS A 69 -6.39 6.29 13.65
N ALA A 70 -7.34 6.60 14.53
CA ALA A 70 -7.03 7.30 15.79
C ALA A 70 -6.18 6.44 16.73
N GLN A 71 -6.49 5.14 16.84
CA GLN A 71 -5.74 4.19 17.63
C GLN A 71 -4.32 3.97 17.08
N PHE A 72 -4.18 3.85 15.76
CA PHE A 72 -2.88 3.73 15.11
C PHE A 72 -2.02 4.97 15.34
N LEU A 73 -2.56 6.18 15.14
CA LEU A 73 -1.84 7.42 15.42
C LEU A 73 -1.45 7.56 16.91
N ALA A 74 -2.29 7.07 17.82
CA ALA A 74 -1.96 7.02 19.24
C ALA A 74 -0.78 6.07 19.52
N SER A 75 -0.71 4.91 18.85
CA SER A 75 0.41 3.98 19.00
C SER A 75 1.72 4.56 18.48
N ILE A 76 1.70 5.37 17.42
CA ILE A 76 2.89 6.08 16.93
C ILE A 76 3.37 7.11 17.96
N ARG A 77 2.46 7.81 18.66
CA ARG A 77 2.83 8.78 19.72
C ARG A 77 3.36 8.12 21.00
N ASP A 78 3.09 6.84 21.19
CA ASP A 78 3.51 6.10 22.38
C ASP A 78 5.02 5.82 22.37
N LYS A 79 5.76 6.57 23.15
CA LYS A 79 7.21 6.44 23.30
C LYS A 79 7.66 5.21 24.09
N SER A 80 6.74 4.39 24.61
CA SER A 80 7.11 3.11 25.22
C SER A 80 7.54 2.07 24.16
N ASN A 81 7.13 2.27 22.90
CA ASN A 81 7.64 1.57 21.72
C ASN A 81 8.70 2.45 21.05
N GLN A 82 9.94 2.03 21.07
CA GLN A 82 11.08 2.73 20.46
C GLN A 82 11.51 1.93 19.23
N LEU A 83 10.92 2.24 18.09
CA LEU A 83 11.32 1.66 16.81
C LEU A 83 12.63 2.31 16.37
N THR A 84 13.69 1.52 16.18
CA THR A 84 15.02 2.01 15.79
C THR A 84 15.35 1.73 14.33
N THR A 85 14.70 0.72 13.75
CA THR A 85 14.86 0.35 12.34
C THR A 85 13.52 -0.16 11.84
N GLU A 86 13.11 0.35 10.70
CA GLU A 86 12.01 -0.19 9.91
C GLU A 86 12.37 -0.04 8.42
N VAL A 87 12.30 -1.14 7.68
CA VAL A 87 12.69 -1.18 6.27
C VAL A 87 11.67 -1.99 5.49
N SER A 88 11.08 -1.41 4.47
CA SER A 88 10.23 -2.08 3.50
C SER A 88 11.06 -2.51 2.29
N GLN A 89 10.92 -3.76 1.88
CA GLN A 89 11.69 -4.39 0.79
C GLN A 89 10.77 -5.21 -0.12
N ASP A 90 11.24 -5.51 -1.32
CA ASP A 90 10.57 -6.41 -2.28
C ASP A 90 9.11 -6.00 -2.56
N MET A 91 8.87 -4.70 -2.65
CA MET A 91 7.55 -4.15 -2.87
C MET A 91 7.05 -4.48 -4.28
N ASN A 92 5.87 -5.08 -4.35
CA ASN A 92 5.15 -5.39 -5.58
C ASN A 92 3.80 -4.67 -5.57
N LEU A 93 3.55 -3.86 -6.60
CA LEU A 93 2.37 -3.02 -6.72
C LEU A 93 1.38 -3.62 -7.71
N HIS A 94 0.13 -3.76 -7.27
CA HIS A 94 -0.99 -4.25 -8.07
C HIS A 94 -2.03 -3.14 -8.22
N ARG A 95 -2.05 -2.51 -9.40
CA ARG A 95 -2.97 -1.39 -9.67
C ARG A 95 -4.32 -1.86 -10.20
N HIS A 96 -5.38 -1.28 -9.67
CA HIS A 96 -6.77 -1.45 -10.12
C HIS A 96 -7.47 -0.07 -10.16
N GLY A 97 -7.32 0.64 -11.28
CA GLY A 97 -7.86 1.99 -11.42
C GLY A 97 -7.26 2.97 -10.40
N ASP A 98 -8.12 3.52 -9.54
CA ASP A 98 -7.74 4.44 -8.45
C ASP A 98 -7.40 3.69 -7.14
N THR A 99 -7.12 2.41 -7.21
CA THR A 99 -6.67 1.58 -6.09
C THR A 99 -5.36 0.90 -6.43
N VAL A 100 -4.41 0.89 -5.49
CA VAL A 100 -3.17 0.14 -5.57
C VAL A 100 -3.00 -0.70 -4.31
N ILE A 101 -2.74 -2.00 -4.51
CA ILE A 101 -2.35 -2.91 -3.43
C ILE A 101 -0.84 -3.06 -3.48
N VAL A 102 -0.17 -2.79 -2.37
CA VAL A 102 1.27 -2.97 -2.21
C VAL A 102 1.51 -4.18 -1.33
N ILE A 103 2.28 -5.15 -1.80
CA ILE A 103 2.74 -6.28 -1.01
C ILE A 103 4.24 -6.18 -0.89
N GLY A 104 4.77 -6.20 0.33
CA GLY A 104 6.20 -6.13 0.57
C GLY A 104 6.64 -6.95 1.79
N ALA A 105 7.94 -7.04 1.99
CA ALA A 105 8.54 -7.56 3.21
C ALA A 105 8.94 -6.40 4.12
N THR A 106 8.80 -6.57 5.44
CA THR A 106 9.26 -5.58 6.42
C THR A 106 10.23 -6.21 7.41
N ARG A 107 11.18 -5.41 7.86
CA ARG A 107 12.07 -5.71 8.99
C ARG A 107 12.01 -4.58 9.97
N GLU A 108 11.71 -4.93 11.20
CA GLU A 108 11.62 -3.98 12.30
C GLU A 108 12.53 -4.38 13.44
N LYS A 109 13.17 -3.40 14.06
CA LYS A 109 13.92 -3.55 15.30
C LYS A 109 13.59 -2.42 16.23
N GLY A 110 13.45 -2.74 17.51
CA GLY A 110 13.14 -1.72 18.50
C GLY A 110 13.15 -2.26 19.92
N THR A 111 12.59 -1.46 20.82
CA THR A 111 12.32 -1.87 22.20
C THR A 111 10.87 -1.53 22.54
N LEU A 112 10.15 -2.48 23.11
CA LEU A 112 8.81 -2.26 23.66
C LEU A 112 8.87 -2.39 25.17
N LYS A 113 8.55 -1.32 25.90
CA LYS A 113 8.66 -1.24 27.37
C LYS A 113 10.03 -1.71 27.87
N GLY A 114 11.09 -1.30 27.16
CA GLY A 114 12.47 -1.64 27.48
C GLY A 114 12.94 -3.04 27.07
N LYS A 115 12.08 -3.87 26.47
CA LYS A 115 12.42 -5.20 25.96
C LYS A 115 12.73 -5.11 24.46
N PRO A 116 13.91 -5.56 24.01
CA PRO A 116 14.25 -5.54 22.59
C PRO A 116 13.39 -6.55 21.80
N TYR A 117 13.05 -6.18 20.58
CA TYR A 117 12.40 -7.06 19.60
C TYR A 117 13.00 -6.90 18.22
N GLU A 118 12.82 -7.92 17.41
CA GLU A 118 13.10 -7.91 15.97
C GLU A 118 12.00 -8.73 15.27
N HIS A 119 11.31 -8.09 14.34
CA HIS A 119 10.28 -8.71 13.52
C HIS A 119 10.73 -8.78 12.07
N HIS A 120 10.44 -9.91 11.43
CA HIS A 120 10.45 -10.06 9.99
C HIS A 120 9.03 -10.38 9.58
N GLY A 121 8.48 -9.58 8.72
CA GLY A 121 7.08 -9.68 8.36
C GLY A 121 6.82 -9.46 6.87
N ARG A 122 5.58 -9.63 6.53
CA ARG A 122 5.01 -9.23 5.26
C ARG A 122 3.90 -8.24 5.53
N PHE A 123 3.83 -7.21 4.71
CA PHE A 123 2.73 -6.26 4.74
C PHE A 123 1.91 -6.32 3.46
N THR A 124 0.66 -5.91 3.57
CA THR A 124 -0.25 -5.67 2.46
C THR A 124 -0.97 -4.36 2.71
N ASP A 125 -0.64 -3.33 1.95
CA ASP A 125 -1.21 -2.01 2.08
C ASP A 125 -2.11 -1.70 0.89
N THR A 126 -3.24 -1.07 1.17
CA THR A 126 -4.20 -0.66 0.14
C THR A 126 -4.26 0.86 0.09
N TRP A 127 -3.82 1.39 -1.04
CA TRP A 127 -3.85 2.81 -1.37
C TRP A 127 -5.01 3.13 -2.30
N ILE A 128 -5.73 4.21 -2.00
CA ILE A 128 -6.81 4.71 -2.85
C ILE A 128 -6.55 6.15 -3.24
N LYS A 129 -6.98 6.53 -4.45
CA LYS A 129 -6.87 7.91 -4.92
C LYS A 129 -8.19 8.63 -4.66
N ARG A 130 -8.16 9.65 -3.78
CA ARG A 130 -9.27 10.56 -3.51
C ARG A 130 -8.84 12.00 -3.74
N ASP A 131 -9.60 12.76 -4.48
CA ASP A 131 -9.32 14.17 -4.78
C ASP A 131 -7.86 14.40 -5.24
N TYR A 132 -7.41 13.56 -6.19
CA TYR A 132 -6.04 13.55 -6.75
C TYR A 132 -4.92 13.22 -5.74
N ARG A 133 -5.24 12.74 -4.55
CA ARG A 133 -4.29 12.33 -3.51
C ARG A 133 -4.36 10.83 -3.26
N TRP A 134 -3.20 10.20 -3.13
CA TRP A 134 -3.13 8.82 -2.65
C TRP A 134 -3.17 8.79 -1.13
N LEU A 135 -4.09 7.99 -0.58
CA LEU A 135 -4.27 7.78 0.86
C LEU A 135 -4.29 6.27 1.14
N CYS A 136 -3.62 5.83 2.19
CA CYS A 136 -3.71 4.45 2.65
C CYS A 136 -5.03 4.25 3.39
N ILE A 137 -5.82 3.26 2.98
CA ILE A 137 -7.10 2.93 3.61
C ILE A 137 -7.03 1.67 4.46
N ALA A 138 -6.11 0.76 4.14
CA ALA A 138 -5.93 -0.46 4.93
C ALA A 138 -4.47 -0.89 4.91
N SER A 139 -4.00 -1.41 6.04
CA SER A 139 -2.71 -2.07 6.19
C SER A 139 -2.89 -3.36 6.96
N GLN A 140 -2.17 -4.40 6.56
CA GLN A 140 -2.11 -5.66 7.27
C GLN A 140 -0.68 -6.15 7.38
N LEU A 141 -0.33 -6.60 8.57
CA LEU A 141 0.97 -7.16 8.90
C LEU A 141 0.86 -8.64 9.27
N ALA A 142 1.84 -9.43 8.82
CA ALA A 142 1.96 -10.83 9.17
C ALA A 142 3.42 -11.18 9.45
N LEU A 143 3.71 -11.88 10.54
CA LEU A 143 5.06 -12.36 10.81
C LEU A 143 5.43 -13.49 9.84
N ILE A 144 6.66 -13.45 9.34
CA ILE A 144 7.27 -14.56 8.61
C ILE A 144 7.91 -15.48 9.65
N PRO A 145 7.50 -16.76 9.75
CA PRO A 145 8.13 -17.69 10.66
C PRO A 145 9.62 -17.80 10.37
N LYS A 146 10.45 -17.80 11.43
CA LYS A 146 11.87 -18.17 11.25
C LYS A 146 11.89 -19.60 10.74
N SER A 147 12.57 -19.83 9.60
CA SER A 147 12.84 -21.20 9.16
C SER A 147 13.57 -21.95 10.27
N LEU A 148 13.01 -23.11 10.64
CA LEU A 148 13.62 -24.03 11.58
C LEU A 148 14.93 -24.57 11.02
#